data_1ac70e14fc7d998d6e8d33b20464a8d6
#
_entry.id   1ac70e14fc7d998d6e8d33b20464a8d6
#
_cell.length_a   1.000
_cell.length_b   1.000
_cell.length_c   1.000
_cell.angle_alpha   90.00
_cell.angle_beta   90.00
_cell.angle_gamma   90.00
#
_symmetry.space_group_name_H-M   'P 1'
#
loop_
_entity.id
_entity.type
_entity.pdbx_description
1 polymer ?
#
loop_
_entity_poly.entity_id
_entity_poly.type
_entity_poly.pdbx_seq_one_letter_code
_entity_poly.pdbx_strand_id
1 'polypeptide(L)'
;MNKDKGPKKSIYYYYMLALAILLLLNTVIIPMFFSPKVQEISYSSFLQMVDEGKVDKVEITNNKIAVLAKDSGDKEIYVTGRVEDPQLVNSLMEKKVEFSQVIPKEPSLLENILTNWILPIFIFFALGQLFMRFMAGRMGGGGSPLNFGKSNAKVYAENETGITFADVAGQDEAKEALMELVDFLHHPDKYKAIGANMPKGALLVGPPGTGKTLLARAVAGEAKVPFFSISGSEFIEMFVGMGAARVRDLFKQAQEKAPCIIFIDEIDAIGKKRDSGRFGGNDEREQTLNQLLSEMDGFDGSKGIVILAATNRPDSLDKALLRPGRFDRRIPVELPDLQGREAILRVHAKNIKTEPDIDYKAIARATSGASGAELANIVNEAALRAVRMHRDSVTQSDFEESVEVVIAGYQRKGAVIPKEQKRIVAYHEIGHALVAARQKNSAPVHKITIVPRTSGALGYTMQVSEDDNVLMSKEELFNKILCFLIDFILFSGNKY
;
A
#
# COMPACT_ATOMS: atom_id res chain seq x y z
N MET A 1 -0.99 -7.52 -21.05
CA MET A 1 0.43 -7.92 -20.91
C MET A 1 1.04 -7.03 -19.85
N ASN A 2 0.99 -7.46 -18.58
CA ASN A 2 1.67 -6.79 -17.46
C ASN A 2 3.14 -7.17 -17.47
N LYS A 3 4.02 -6.19 -17.70
CA LYS A 3 5.45 -6.36 -17.45
C LYS A 3 5.68 -6.26 -15.95
N ASP A 4 6.05 -7.38 -15.34
CA ASP A 4 6.55 -7.44 -13.96
C ASP A 4 7.71 -6.46 -13.80
N LYS A 5 7.49 -5.41 -13.01
CA LYS A 5 8.56 -4.56 -12.51
C LYS A 5 9.21 -5.30 -11.35
N GLY A 6 10.34 -5.95 -11.61
CA GLY A 6 11.18 -6.54 -10.56
C GLY A 6 11.52 -5.55 -9.44
N PRO A 7 11.91 -6.02 -8.25
CA PRO A 7 12.12 -5.18 -7.07
C PRO A 7 13.15 -4.10 -7.36
N LYS A 8 12.81 -2.83 -7.11
CA LYS A 8 13.72 -1.68 -7.24
C LYS A 8 14.86 -1.86 -6.24
N LYS A 9 16.07 -2.13 -6.74
CA LYS A 9 17.27 -2.27 -5.91
C LYS A 9 17.54 -0.95 -5.19
N SER A 10 17.86 -1.02 -3.89
CA SER A 10 18.17 0.12 -3.04
C SER A 10 19.29 0.98 -3.64
N ILE A 11 19.27 2.29 -3.42
CA ILE A 11 20.32 3.23 -3.85
C ILE A 11 21.71 2.83 -3.33
N TYR A 12 21.78 2.22 -2.15
CA TYR A 12 23.01 1.64 -1.57
C TYR A 12 23.62 0.55 -2.45
N TYR A 13 22.81 -0.22 -3.17
CA TYR A 13 23.29 -1.23 -4.10
C TYR A 13 24.10 -0.61 -5.25
N TYR A 14 23.66 0.53 -5.77
CA TYR A 14 24.37 1.23 -6.86
C TYR A 14 25.66 1.89 -6.37
N TYR A 15 25.69 2.41 -5.14
CA TYR A 15 26.90 2.93 -4.52
C TYR A 15 27.91 1.82 -4.24
N MET A 16 27.49 0.69 -3.73
CA MET A 16 28.36 -0.48 -3.52
C MET A 16 28.89 -1.04 -4.84
N LEU A 17 28.05 -1.07 -5.88
CA LEU A 17 28.45 -1.49 -7.21
C LEU A 17 29.50 -0.54 -7.83
N ALA A 18 29.26 0.77 -7.73
CA ALA A 18 30.19 1.79 -8.22
C ALA A 18 31.53 1.74 -7.47
N LEU A 19 31.52 1.56 -6.16
CA LEU A 19 32.72 1.39 -5.34
C LEU A 19 33.48 0.11 -5.73
N ALA A 20 32.78 -1.00 -5.94
CA ALA A 20 33.37 -2.25 -6.38
C ALA A 20 34.01 -2.13 -7.77
N ILE A 21 33.36 -1.44 -8.72
CA ILE A 21 33.90 -1.17 -10.03
C ILE A 21 35.16 -0.29 -9.94
N LEU A 22 35.14 0.74 -9.13
CA LEU A 22 36.26 1.66 -8.94
C LEU A 22 37.46 0.97 -8.28
N LEU A 23 37.23 0.10 -7.30
CA LEU A 23 38.26 -0.77 -6.72
C LEU A 23 38.85 -1.73 -7.75
N LEU A 24 38.02 -2.38 -8.54
CA LEU A 24 38.44 -3.31 -9.60
C LEU A 24 39.25 -2.58 -10.71
N LEU A 25 38.85 -1.38 -11.06
CA LEU A 25 39.55 -0.53 -12.03
C LEU A 25 40.94 -0.15 -11.51
N ASN A 26 41.06 0.25 -10.26
CA ASN A 26 42.32 0.68 -9.66
C ASN A 26 43.26 -0.46 -9.32
N THR A 27 42.75 -1.63 -8.87
CA THR A 27 43.60 -2.75 -8.45
C THR A 27 43.97 -3.72 -9.59
N VAL A 28 43.13 -3.83 -10.64
CA VAL A 28 43.32 -4.83 -11.71
C VAL A 28 43.54 -4.18 -13.06
N ILE A 29 42.67 -3.27 -13.46
CA ILE A 29 42.67 -2.77 -14.86
C ILE A 29 43.80 -1.77 -15.09
N ILE A 30 43.99 -0.78 -14.22
CA ILE A 30 45.06 0.23 -14.39
C ILE A 30 46.45 -0.43 -14.38
N PRO A 31 46.82 -1.31 -13.44
CA PRO A 31 48.09 -1.99 -13.49
C PRO A 31 48.29 -2.86 -14.71
N MET A 32 47.22 -3.51 -15.21
CA MET A 32 47.28 -4.38 -16.38
C MET A 32 47.63 -3.64 -17.68
N PHE A 33 47.19 -2.38 -17.84
CA PHE A 33 47.43 -1.58 -19.04
C PHE A 33 48.68 -0.68 -18.95
N PHE A 34 49.08 -0.28 -17.75
CA PHE A 34 50.17 0.68 -17.55
C PHE A 34 51.45 0.09 -16.95
N SER A 35 51.48 -1.22 -16.60
CA SER A 35 52.73 -1.85 -16.17
C SER A 35 53.63 -2.13 -17.38
N PRO A 36 54.92 -1.70 -17.35
CA PRO A 36 55.90 -2.06 -18.36
C PRO A 36 56.06 -3.59 -18.39
N LYS A 37 56.30 -4.17 -19.56
CA LYS A 37 56.59 -5.59 -19.69
C LYS A 37 57.97 -5.87 -19.07
N VAL A 38 57.99 -6.39 -17.89
CA VAL A 38 59.21 -6.80 -17.15
C VAL A 38 59.44 -8.27 -17.46
N GLN A 39 60.60 -8.60 -17.99
CA GLN A 39 61.04 -9.98 -18.24
C GLN A 39 62.11 -10.36 -17.23
N GLU A 40 61.87 -11.37 -16.42
CA GLU A 40 62.89 -11.85 -15.47
C GLU A 40 63.93 -12.72 -16.21
N ILE A 41 65.22 -12.41 -16.03
CA ILE A 41 66.36 -13.15 -16.59
C ILE A 41 67.31 -13.61 -15.47
N SER A 42 68.09 -14.67 -15.71
CA SER A 42 69.10 -15.09 -14.78
C SER A 42 70.26 -14.11 -14.73
N TYR A 43 70.98 -14.03 -13.60
CA TYR A 43 72.17 -13.18 -13.48
C TYR A 43 73.25 -13.55 -14.49
N SER A 44 73.43 -14.86 -14.80
CA SER A 44 74.36 -15.33 -15.86
C SER A 44 73.96 -14.84 -17.25
N SER A 45 72.64 -14.82 -17.57
CA SER A 45 72.15 -14.28 -18.86
C SER A 45 72.37 -12.77 -18.95
N PHE A 46 72.24 -12.06 -17.83
CA PHE A 46 72.56 -10.63 -17.77
C PHE A 46 74.04 -10.36 -18.05
N LEU A 47 74.98 -11.11 -17.43
CA LEU A 47 76.41 -10.99 -17.69
C LEU A 47 76.76 -11.29 -19.16
N GLN A 48 76.11 -12.32 -19.73
CA GLN A 48 76.29 -12.64 -21.16
C GLN A 48 75.82 -11.50 -22.05
N MET A 49 74.69 -10.84 -21.73
CA MET A 49 74.21 -9.67 -22.48
C MET A 49 75.17 -8.47 -22.36
N VAL A 50 75.84 -8.29 -21.22
CA VAL A 50 76.84 -7.27 -21.01
C VAL A 50 78.07 -7.56 -21.88
N ASP A 51 78.52 -8.84 -21.90
CA ASP A 51 79.67 -9.25 -22.71
C ASP A 51 79.44 -9.14 -24.24
N GLU A 52 78.20 -9.44 -24.66
CA GLU A 52 77.75 -9.30 -26.05
C GLU A 52 77.51 -7.86 -26.48
N GLY A 53 77.61 -6.89 -25.55
CA GLY A 53 77.41 -5.44 -25.80
C GLY A 53 75.97 -5.05 -26.15
N LYS A 54 74.97 -5.90 -25.73
CA LYS A 54 73.52 -5.71 -25.98
C LYS A 54 72.84 -4.84 -24.92
N VAL A 55 73.55 -4.43 -23.89
CA VAL A 55 73.02 -3.63 -22.78
C VAL A 55 73.29 -2.15 -23.02
N ASP A 56 72.24 -1.29 -22.90
CA ASP A 56 72.38 0.16 -23.04
C ASP A 56 72.51 0.82 -21.67
N LYS A 57 71.62 0.49 -20.75
CA LYS A 57 71.59 1.09 -19.40
C LYS A 57 71.27 0.06 -18.34
N VAL A 58 71.95 0.19 -17.18
CA VAL A 58 71.72 -0.67 -16.00
C VAL A 58 71.35 0.17 -14.81
N GLU A 59 70.22 -0.13 -14.17
CA GLU A 59 69.82 0.48 -12.93
C GLU A 59 69.96 -0.53 -11.79
N ILE A 60 70.81 -0.25 -10.87
CA ILE A 60 71.08 -1.14 -9.69
C ILE A 60 70.30 -0.64 -8.50
N THR A 61 69.42 -1.50 -7.96
CA THR A 61 68.69 -1.27 -6.70
C THR A 61 69.17 -2.23 -5.64
N ASN A 62 68.74 -2.08 -4.40
CA ASN A 62 69.23 -2.90 -3.31
C ASN A 62 68.99 -4.41 -3.53
N ASN A 63 67.89 -4.80 -4.19
CA ASN A 63 67.52 -6.23 -4.34
C ASN A 63 67.47 -6.69 -5.79
N LYS A 64 67.50 -5.80 -6.79
CA LYS A 64 67.37 -6.15 -8.21
C LYS A 64 68.20 -5.24 -9.09
N ILE A 65 68.54 -5.74 -10.24
CA ILE A 65 69.19 -5.03 -11.34
C ILE A 65 68.22 -4.96 -12.49
N ALA A 66 67.86 -3.78 -12.94
CA ALA A 66 67.00 -3.55 -14.11
C ALA A 66 67.94 -3.19 -15.31
N VAL A 67 67.72 -3.81 -16.45
CA VAL A 67 68.57 -3.73 -17.63
C VAL A 67 67.76 -3.29 -18.81
N LEU A 68 68.20 -2.26 -19.51
CA LEU A 68 67.63 -1.81 -20.76
C LEU A 68 68.53 -2.28 -21.91
N ALA A 69 67.97 -3.06 -22.87
CA ALA A 69 68.72 -3.56 -24.01
C ALA A 69 68.74 -2.54 -25.19
N LYS A 70 69.81 -2.51 -25.98
CA LYS A 70 70.00 -1.55 -27.09
C LYS A 70 68.99 -1.70 -28.21
N ASP A 71 68.49 -2.94 -28.47
CA ASP A 71 67.61 -3.25 -29.59
C ASP A 71 66.11 -3.24 -29.28
N SER A 72 65.71 -3.14 -28.04
CA SER A 72 64.30 -3.10 -27.61
C SER A 72 63.93 -1.68 -27.24
N GLY A 73 63.34 -0.90 -28.12
CA GLY A 73 62.90 0.46 -27.81
C GLY A 73 62.29 0.55 -26.36
N ASP A 74 62.08 1.73 -25.80
CA ASP A 74 61.75 2.07 -24.39
C ASP A 74 60.71 1.17 -23.61
N LYS A 75 60.39 -0.04 -24.12
CA LYS A 75 59.27 -0.84 -23.60
C LYS A 75 59.63 -2.20 -22.99
N GLU A 76 60.84 -2.72 -23.16
CA GLU A 76 61.22 -4.02 -22.58
C GLU A 76 62.34 -3.84 -21.54
N ILE A 77 61.99 -4.06 -20.27
CA ILE A 77 62.91 -3.96 -19.16
C ILE A 77 63.19 -5.40 -18.67
N TYR A 78 64.46 -5.80 -18.74
CA TYR A 78 64.90 -7.08 -18.11
C TYR A 78 65.26 -6.85 -16.68
N VAL A 79 64.86 -7.75 -15.81
CA VAL A 79 65.16 -7.64 -14.38
C VAL A 79 65.80 -8.93 -13.88
N THR A 80 66.90 -8.79 -13.15
CA THR A 80 67.56 -9.92 -12.45
C THR A 80 67.76 -9.60 -10.98
N GLY A 81 67.88 -10.63 -10.15
CA GLY A 81 68.26 -10.49 -8.75
C GLY A 81 69.68 -9.98 -8.60
N ARG A 82 69.94 -9.12 -7.63
CA ARG A 82 71.28 -8.63 -7.32
C ARG A 82 72.08 -9.73 -6.66
N VAL A 83 73.28 -10.06 -7.26
CA VAL A 83 74.33 -10.91 -6.70
C VAL A 83 75.46 -10.01 -6.23
N GLU A 84 76.09 -10.32 -5.08
CA GLU A 84 77.30 -9.61 -4.62
C GLU A 84 78.49 -10.00 -5.52
N ASP A 85 78.69 -9.24 -6.57
CA ASP A 85 79.79 -9.43 -7.51
C ASP A 85 80.70 -8.19 -7.51
N PRO A 86 81.89 -8.26 -6.89
CA PRO A 86 82.81 -7.13 -6.83
C PRO A 86 83.36 -6.70 -8.23
N GLN A 87 83.27 -7.58 -9.23
CA GLN A 87 83.77 -7.30 -10.56
C GLN A 87 82.73 -6.68 -11.50
N LEU A 88 81.45 -6.70 -11.15
CA LEU A 88 80.38 -6.20 -11.98
C LEU A 88 80.59 -4.74 -12.45
N VAL A 89 80.98 -3.87 -11.50
CA VAL A 89 81.21 -2.45 -11.80
C VAL A 89 82.36 -2.26 -12.80
N ASN A 90 83.42 -3.03 -12.65
CA ASN A 90 84.54 -3.00 -13.57
C ASN A 90 84.17 -3.47 -14.98
N SER A 91 83.41 -4.58 -15.08
CA SER A 91 82.89 -5.11 -16.35
C SER A 91 81.96 -4.13 -17.07
N LEU A 92 81.07 -3.45 -16.32
CA LEU A 92 80.22 -2.41 -16.93
C LEU A 92 80.99 -1.22 -17.43
N MET A 93 82.07 -0.80 -16.72
CA MET A 93 82.96 0.29 -17.16
C MET A 93 83.78 -0.09 -18.38
N GLU A 94 84.34 -1.30 -18.45
CA GLU A 94 85.12 -1.78 -19.60
C GLU A 94 84.24 -1.81 -20.88
N LYS A 95 83.00 -2.22 -20.76
CA LYS A 95 82.04 -2.32 -21.85
C LYS A 95 81.33 -1.00 -22.20
N LYS A 96 81.64 0.10 -21.46
CA LYS A 96 81.02 1.44 -21.60
C LYS A 96 79.49 1.43 -21.49
N VAL A 97 78.96 0.61 -20.61
CA VAL A 97 77.51 0.56 -20.29
C VAL A 97 77.18 1.66 -19.25
N GLU A 98 76.18 2.44 -19.51
CA GLU A 98 75.72 3.44 -18.55
C GLU A 98 75.04 2.72 -17.35
N PHE A 99 75.55 2.99 -16.13
CA PHE A 99 74.92 2.42 -14.92
C PHE A 99 74.70 3.47 -13.89
N SER A 100 73.58 3.34 -13.15
CA SER A 100 73.22 4.20 -12.02
C SER A 100 72.67 3.38 -10.89
N GLN A 101 72.98 3.80 -9.66
CA GLN A 101 72.32 3.26 -8.48
C GLN A 101 71.13 4.16 -8.12
N VAL A 102 69.94 3.58 -8.16
CA VAL A 102 68.74 4.30 -7.81
C VAL A 102 68.62 4.39 -6.28
N ILE A 103 68.60 5.60 -5.77
CA ILE A 103 68.27 5.86 -4.35
C ILE A 103 66.75 5.88 -4.24
N PRO A 104 66.13 4.93 -3.56
CA PRO A 104 64.64 4.95 -3.42
C PRO A 104 64.25 6.24 -2.73
N LYS A 105 63.53 7.11 -3.41
CA LYS A 105 62.80 8.20 -2.76
C LYS A 105 61.58 7.55 -2.09
N GLU A 106 61.59 7.43 -0.78
CA GLU A 106 60.38 7.07 -0.03
C GLU A 106 59.37 8.19 -0.26
N PRO A 107 58.18 7.87 -0.83
CA PRO A 107 57.16 8.87 -1.01
C PRO A 107 56.80 9.45 0.38
N SER A 108 56.74 10.78 0.48
CA SER A 108 56.32 11.47 1.69
C SER A 108 54.98 10.89 2.17
N LEU A 109 54.82 10.69 3.49
CA LEU A 109 53.56 10.24 4.07
C LEU A 109 52.35 11.07 3.55
N LEU A 110 52.56 12.35 3.37
CA LEU A 110 51.57 13.27 2.79
C LEU A 110 51.21 12.92 1.34
N GLU A 111 52.21 12.61 0.50
CA GLU A 111 52.01 12.27 -0.93
C GLU A 111 51.29 10.92 -1.07
N ASN A 112 51.61 9.96 -0.20
CA ASN A 112 50.96 8.65 -0.18
C ASN A 112 49.49 8.75 0.29
N ILE A 113 49.18 9.56 1.32
CA ILE A 113 47.79 9.82 1.76
C ILE A 113 47.02 10.57 0.70
N LEU A 114 47.62 11.57 0.06
CA LEU A 114 46.96 12.40 -0.93
C LEU A 114 46.57 11.60 -2.20
N THR A 115 47.51 10.80 -2.71
CA THR A 115 47.31 10.06 -3.97
C THR A 115 46.48 8.78 -3.79
N ASN A 116 46.70 8.04 -2.70
CA ASN A 116 46.08 6.74 -2.51
C ASN A 116 44.74 6.79 -1.76
N TRP A 117 44.46 7.86 -0.98
CA TRP A 117 43.26 7.96 -0.18
C TRP A 117 42.40 9.18 -0.53
N ILE A 118 42.96 10.37 -0.54
CA ILE A 118 42.16 11.61 -0.72
C ILE A 118 41.69 11.77 -2.16
N LEU A 119 42.57 11.57 -3.13
CA LEU A 119 42.26 11.74 -4.55
C LEU A 119 41.15 10.78 -5.04
N PRO A 120 41.18 9.46 -4.75
CA PRO A 120 40.09 8.56 -5.11
C PRO A 120 38.75 8.92 -4.45
N ILE A 121 38.77 9.36 -3.18
CA ILE A 121 37.55 9.78 -2.47
C ILE A 121 36.98 11.05 -3.12
N PHE A 122 37.83 12.00 -3.47
CA PHE A 122 37.40 13.24 -4.13
C PHE A 122 36.81 12.99 -5.53
N ILE A 123 37.47 12.12 -6.31
CA ILE A 123 36.95 11.70 -7.63
C ILE A 123 35.62 10.99 -7.50
N PHE A 124 35.47 10.10 -6.50
CA PHE A 124 34.22 9.40 -6.22
C PHE A 124 33.09 10.38 -5.89
N PHE A 125 33.37 11.39 -5.06
CA PHE A 125 32.40 12.40 -4.67
C PHE A 125 32.01 13.30 -5.86
N ALA A 126 32.99 13.70 -6.67
CA ALA A 126 32.76 14.51 -7.87
C ALA A 126 31.94 13.76 -8.93
N LEU A 127 32.27 12.51 -9.19
CA LEU A 127 31.49 11.65 -10.09
C LEU A 127 30.10 11.36 -9.57
N GLY A 128 29.94 11.16 -8.26
CA GLY A 128 28.64 11.02 -7.60
C GLY A 128 27.75 12.26 -7.77
N GLN A 129 28.32 13.45 -7.60
CA GLN A 129 27.63 14.72 -7.84
C GLN A 129 27.24 14.90 -9.32
N LEU A 130 28.14 14.54 -10.25
CA LEU A 130 27.87 14.59 -11.69
C LEU A 130 26.75 13.61 -12.08
N PHE A 131 26.80 12.38 -11.54
CA PHE A 131 25.78 11.35 -11.75
C PHE A 131 24.42 11.78 -11.18
N MET A 132 24.40 12.37 -9.99
CA MET A 132 23.17 12.94 -9.42
C MET A 132 22.58 14.05 -10.30
N ARG A 133 23.41 14.96 -10.81
CA ARG A 133 22.96 16.01 -11.76
C ARG A 133 22.45 15.42 -13.08
N PHE A 134 23.11 14.39 -13.60
CA PHE A 134 22.70 13.69 -14.83
C PHE A 134 21.37 12.92 -14.65
N MET A 135 21.19 12.25 -13.51
CA MET A 135 19.91 11.59 -13.18
C MET A 135 18.79 12.59 -12.92
N ALA A 136 19.06 13.71 -12.25
CA ALA A 136 18.06 14.76 -12.02
C ALA A 136 17.57 15.39 -13.34
N GLY A 137 18.43 15.51 -14.34
CA GLY A 137 18.06 16.01 -15.66
C GLY A 137 17.29 15.03 -16.55
N ARG A 138 17.41 13.71 -16.32
CA ARG A 138 16.75 12.65 -17.12
C ARG A 138 15.47 12.09 -16.49
N MET A 139 15.29 12.21 -15.18
CA MET A 139 14.02 11.97 -14.49
C MET A 139 13.21 13.27 -14.50
N GLY A 140 12.71 13.62 -15.66
CA GLY A 140 11.79 14.74 -15.83
C GLY A 140 10.56 14.57 -14.92
N GLY A 141 10.36 15.55 -14.03
CA GLY A 141 9.15 15.67 -13.21
C GLY A 141 9.36 15.33 -11.73
N GLY A 142 9.77 16.32 -10.93
CA GLY A 142 9.23 16.55 -9.61
C GLY A 142 9.46 15.52 -8.51
N GLY A 143 10.68 15.26 -8.14
CA GLY A 143 10.96 14.49 -6.94
C GLY A 143 12.27 14.92 -6.28
N SER A 144 12.27 16.07 -5.62
CA SER A 144 13.37 16.42 -4.71
C SER A 144 13.48 15.36 -3.61
N PRO A 145 14.68 14.86 -3.25
CA PRO A 145 14.86 13.92 -2.13
C PRO A 145 14.40 14.49 -0.78
N LEU A 146 14.03 15.78 -0.71
CA LEU A 146 13.46 16.45 0.45
C LEU A 146 11.91 16.38 0.53
N ASN A 147 11.25 15.66 -0.37
CA ASN A 147 9.80 15.46 -0.34
C ASN A 147 9.34 14.27 0.52
N PHE A 148 10.21 13.71 1.34
CA PHE A 148 9.83 12.74 2.36
C PHE A 148 8.96 13.45 3.41
N GLY A 149 7.67 13.07 3.49
CA GLY A 149 6.74 13.62 4.48
C GLY A 149 5.64 14.52 3.92
N LYS A 150 5.57 14.75 2.60
CA LYS A 150 4.38 15.38 2.03
C LYS A 150 3.20 14.41 2.05
N SER A 151 2.07 14.91 2.48
CA SER A 151 0.80 14.18 2.43
C SER A 151 0.42 13.88 0.98
N ASN A 152 0.11 12.61 0.70
CA ASN A 152 -0.51 12.19 -0.56
C ASN A 152 -2.04 12.30 -0.50
N ALA A 153 -2.59 13.11 0.40
CA ALA A 153 -4.02 13.31 0.50
C ALA A 153 -4.59 13.68 -0.86
N LYS A 154 -5.61 12.97 -1.28
CA LYS A 154 -6.35 13.31 -2.49
C LYS A 154 -7.17 14.57 -2.19
N VAL A 155 -6.82 15.67 -2.82
CA VAL A 155 -7.55 16.93 -2.72
C VAL A 155 -8.54 16.97 -3.88
N TYR A 156 -9.82 16.92 -3.57
CA TYR A 156 -10.88 17.14 -4.52
C TYR A 156 -11.29 18.62 -4.49
N ALA A 157 -11.22 19.29 -5.62
CA ALA A 157 -11.75 20.66 -5.75
C ALA A 157 -13.28 20.68 -5.53
N GLU A 158 -13.83 21.84 -5.23
CA GLU A 158 -15.27 22.03 -4.93
C GLU A 158 -16.22 21.33 -5.92
N ASN A 159 -15.84 21.28 -7.20
CA ASN A 159 -16.66 20.70 -8.28
C ASN A 159 -16.32 19.23 -8.60
N GLU A 160 -15.33 18.63 -7.98
CA GLU A 160 -14.87 17.26 -8.33
C GLU A 160 -15.58 16.16 -7.56
N THR A 161 -16.21 16.47 -6.43
CA THR A 161 -16.93 15.46 -5.68
C THR A 161 -18.22 15.04 -6.37
N GLY A 162 -18.92 15.96 -7.05
CA GLY A 162 -20.13 15.69 -7.85
C GLY A 162 -21.26 14.93 -7.13
N ILE A 163 -21.00 14.50 -5.88
CA ILE A 163 -21.84 13.65 -5.05
C ILE A 163 -22.52 14.52 -4.01
N THR A 164 -23.84 14.43 -3.91
CA THR A 164 -24.67 15.14 -2.93
C THR A 164 -25.45 14.15 -2.06
N PHE A 165 -26.19 14.65 -1.07
CA PHE A 165 -27.08 13.81 -0.27
C PHE A 165 -28.21 13.15 -1.08
N ALA A 166 -28.52 13.64 -2.27
CA ALA A 166 -29.46 13.00 -3.18
C ALA A 166 -28.96 11.67 -3.76
N ASP A 167 -27.63 11.46 -3.78
CA ASP A 167 -26.98 10.24 -4.26
C ASP A 167 -26.81 9.21 -3.13
N VAL A 168 -27.10 9.59 -1.88
CA VAL A 168 -27.04 8.72 -0.71
C VAL A 168 -28.44 8.35 -0.30
N ALA A 169 -28.76 7.07 -0.24
CA ALA A 169 -30.04 6.56 0.19
C ALA A 169 -29.94 5.78 1.53
N GLY A 170 -31.01 5.77 2.30
CA GLY A 170 -31.17 4.93 3.46
C GLY A 170 -30.25 5.19 4.64
N GLN A 171 -29.93 6.44 4.91
CA GLN A 171 -29.10 6.90 6.03
C GLN A 171 -29.62 8.25 6.54
N ASP A 172 -30.92 8.35 6.79
CA ASP A 172 -31.57 9.63 6.98
C ASP A 172 -31.13 10.31 8.28
N GLU A 173 -30.96 9.58 9.37
CA GLU A 173 -30.46 10.10 10.65
C GLU A 173 -28.99 10.59 10.54
N ALA A 174 -28.17 9.83 9.83
CA ALA A 174 -26.79 10.24 9.59
C ALA A 174 -26.71 11.48 8.68
N LYS A 175 -27.59 11.60 7.67
CA LYS A 175 -27.70 12.79 6.83
C LYS A 175 -28.14 14.01 7.63
N GLU A 176 -29.15 13.88 8.47
CA GLU A 176 -29.64 14.98 9.33
C GLU A 176 -28.53 15.49 10.23
N ALA A 177 -27.82 14.59 10.91
CA ALA A 177 -26.67 14.96 11.74
C ALA A 177 -25.51 15.62 10.98
N LEU A 178 -25.29 15.22 9.73
CA LEU A 178 -24.27 15.80 8.86
C LEU A 178 -24.70 17.11 8.22
N MET A 179 -26.00 17.32 7.97
CA MET A 179 -26.54 18.57 7.44
C MET A 179 -26.30 19.74 8.39
N GLU A 180 -26.29 19.50 9.71
CA GLU A 180 -25.91 20.54 10.67
C GLU A 180 -24.46 21.01 10.48
N LEU A 181 -23.54 20.11 10.10
CA LEU A 181 -22.16 20.48 9.79
C LEU A 181 -22.06 21.29 8.49
N VAL A 182 -22.91 20.97 7.51
CA VAL A 182 -23.00 21.74 6.25
C VAL A 182 -23.54 23.14 6.54
N ASP A 183 -24.63 23.28 7.34
CA ASP A 183 -25.17 24.58 7.71
C ASP A 183 -24.16 25.43 8.48
N PHE A 184 -23.38 24.82 9.37
CA PHE A 184 -22.30 25.51 10.06
C PHE A 184 -21.21 26.04 9.12
N LEU A 185 -20.80 25.23 8.11
CA LEU A 185 -19.78 25.65 7.13
C LEU A 185 -20.25 26.86 6.33
N HIS A 186 -21.56 26.95 6.04
CA HIS A 186 -22.17 28.05 5.30
C HIS A 186 -22.47 29.28 6.18
N HIS A 187 -22.87 29.07 7.46
CA HIS A 187 -23.38 30.12 8.33
C HIS A 187 -22.74 30.09 9.72
N PRO A 188 -21.40 30.17 9.84
CA PRO A 188 -20.70 30.06 11.13
C PRO A 188 -21.11 31.12 12.16
N ASP A 189 -21.48 32.31 11.69
CA ASP A 189 -21.84 33.45 12.55
C ASP A 189 -23.18 33.25 13.26
N LYS A 190 -24.10 32.50 12.68
CA LYS A 190 -25.39 32.13 13.30
C LYS A 190 -25.17 31.33 14.59
N TYR A 191 -24.23 30.40 14.58
CA TYR A 191 -23.91 29.55 15.73
C TYR A 191 -23.13 30.34 16.80
N LYS A 192 -22.19 31.19 16.38
CA LYS A 192 -21.44 32.08 17.29
C LYS A 192 -22.36 33.07 18.04
N ALA A 193 -23.38 33.59 17.36
CA ALA A 193 -24.32 34.56 17.94
C ALA A 193 -25.12 33.99 19.12
N ILE A 194 -25.38 32.67 19.12
CA ILE A 194 -26.10 31.96 20.18
C ILE A 194 -25.12 31.43 21.25
N GLY A 195 -23.81 31.47 20.99
CA GLY A 195 -22.78 30.90 21.87
C GLY A 195 -22.62 29.39 21.73
N ALA A 196 -23.09 28.79 20.62
CA ALA A 196 -22.92 27.38 20.37
C ALA A 196 -21.49 27.06 19.94
N ASN A 197 -20.85 26.10 20.61
CA ASN A 197 -19.57 25.55 20.20
C ASN A 197 -19.80 24.39 19.25
N MET A 198 -19.40 24.56 18.00
CA MET A 198 -19.50 23.47 17.04
C MET A 198 -18.41 22.41 17.27
N PRO A 199 -18.74 21.12 17.06
CA PRO A 199 -17.76 20.06 17.14
C PRO A 199 -16.68 20.26 16.09
N LYS A 200 -15.41 20.16 16.50
CA LYS A 200 -14.27 20.22 15.58
C LYS A 200 -14.20 19.00 14.66
N GLY A 201 -14.74 17.87 15.13
CA GLY A 201 -14.71 16.62 14.40
C GLY A 201 -15.92 15.73 14.63
N ALA A 202 -16.31 14.99 13.61
CA ALA A 202 -17.32 13.96 13.70
C ALA A 202 -16.77 12.59 13.27
N LEU A 203 -17.16 11.54 13.98
CA LEU A 203 -16.75 10.17 13.73
C LEU A 203 -17.93 9.37 13.17
N LEU A 204 -17.82 8.91 11.92
CA LEU A 204 -18.74 7.99 11.29
C LEU A 204 -18.43 6.56 11.74
N VAL A 205 -19.40 5.93 12.39
CA VAL A 205 -19.22 4.60 13.00
C VAL A 205 -20.25 3.63 12.42
N GLY A 206 -19.81 2.47 11.96
CA GLY A 206 -20.73 1.44 11.48
C GLY A 206 -20.04 0.30 10.75
N PRO A 207 -20.79 -0.75 10.38
CA PRO A 207 -20.26 -1.89 9.64
C PRO A 207 -19.60 -1.50 8.31
N PRO A 208 -18.72 -2.35 7.75
CA PRO A 208 -18.17 -2.10 6.42
C PRO A 208 -19.28 -2.08 5.35
N GLY A 209 -19.08 -1.28 4.30
CA GLY A 209 -20.03 -1.21 3.18
C GLY A 209 -21.29 -0.38 3.42
N THR A 210 -21.45 0.29 4.57
CA THR A 210 -22.63 1.13 4.88
C THR A 210 -22.61 2.51 4.24
N GLY A 211 -21.51 2.88 3.55
CA GLY A 211 -21.45 4.15 2.79
C GLY A 211 -20.80 5.31 3.54
N LYS A 212 -20.01 5.07 4.61
CA LYS A 212 -19.34 6.13 5.40
C LYS A 212 -18.49 7.09 4.54
N THR A 213 -17.67 6.55 3.65
CA THR A 213 -16.85 7.33 2.72
C THR A 213 -17.71 8.11 1.71
N LEU A 214 -18.83 7.52 1.26
CA LEU A 214 -19.79 8.16 0.37
C LEU A 214 -20.49 9.35 1.06
N LEU A 215 -20.92 9.16 2.31
CA LEU A 215 -21.50 10.21 3.15
C LEU A 215 -20.53 11.38 3.35
N ALA A 216 -19.26 11.11 3.65
CA ALA A 216 -18.26 12.15 3.82
C ALA A 216 -18.05 12.98 2.54
N ARG A 217 -18.07 12.33 1.37
CA ARG A 217 -18.01 13.02 0.06
C ARG A 217 -19.28 13.82 -0.20
N ALA A 218 -20.44 13.28 0.17
CA ALA A 218 -21.71 13.98 -0.01
C ALA A 218 -21.79 15.26 0.83
N VAL A 219 -21.26 15.23 2.07
CA VAL A 219 -21.14 16.44 2.91
C VAL A 219 -20.32 17.52 2.21
N ALA A 220 -19.19 17.15 1.63
CA ALA A 220 -18.32 18.11 0.94
C ALA A 220 -18.97 18.68 -0.35
N GLY A 221 -19.65 17.82 -1.11
CA GLY A 221 -20.40 18.27 -2.29
C GLY A 221 -21.58 19.16 -1.97
N GLU A 222 -22.30 18.87 -0.88
CA GLU A 222 -23.41 19.70 -0.39
C GLU A 222 -22.90 21.06 0.14
N ALA A 223 -21.79 21.03 0.92
CA ALA A 223 -21.16 22.23 1.46
C ALA A 223 -20.40 23.04 0.41
N LYS A 224 -20.11 22.48 -0.76
CA LYS A 224 -19.32 23.10 -1.84
C LYS A 224 -17.95 23.62 -1.35
N VAL A 225 -17.28 22.82 -0.55
CA VAL A 225 -15.95 23.13 0.00
C VAL A 225 -14.91 22.10 -0.46
N PRO A 226 -13.62 22.44 -0.48
CA PRO A 226 -12.55 21.49 -0.77
C PRO A 226 -12.57 20.29 0.18
N PHE A 227 -12.32 19.10 -0.38
CA PHE A 227 -12.34 17.83 0.34
C PHE A 227 -10.97 17.15 0.30
N PHE A 228 -10.35 17.01 1.47
CA PHE A 228 -9.10 16.30 1.65
C PHE A 228 -9.38 14.89 2.13
N SER A 229 -9.10 13.87 1.32
CA SER A 229 -9.34 12.48 1.68
C SER A 229 -8.04 11.71 1.82
N ILE A 230 -7.86 11.04 2.95
CA ILE A 230 -6.70 10.20 3.25
C ILE A 230 -7.15 8.95 4.03
N SER A 231 -6.48 7.82 3.81
CA SER A 231 -6.67 6.64 4.65
C SER A 231 -5.75 6.68 5.88
N GLY A 232 -6.23 6.25 7.04
CA GLY A 232 -5.42 6.10 8.24
C GLY A 232 -4.19 5.21 8.03
N SER A 233 -4.28 4.24 7.14
CA SER A 233 -3.16 3.39 6.76
C SER A 233 -2.03 4.12 6.02
N GLU A 234 -2.33 5.23 5.34
CA GLU A 234 -1.33 6.05 4.63
C GLU A 234 -0.42 6.84 5.56
N PHE A 235 -0.79 6.98 6.83
CA PHE A 235 0.06 7.58 7.87
C PHE A 235 1.06 6.58 8.47
N ILE A 236 0.90 5.27 8.22
CA ILE A 236 1.80 4.25 8.76
C ILE A 236 2.94 4.04 7.79
N GLU A 237 4.15 4.38 8.22
CA GLU A 237 5.36 4.24 7.42
C GLU A 237 6.42 3.40 8.15
N MET A 238 7.42 2.94 7.40
CA MET A 238 8.56 2.18 7.99
C MET A 238 9.55 3.07 8.75
N PHE A 239 9.52 4.38 8.51
CA PHE A 239 10.46 5.33 9.12
C PHE A 239 9.77 6.17 10.20
N VAL A 240 10.32 6.12 11.40
CA VAL A 240 9.79 6.86 12.56
C VAL A 240 9.72 8.37 12.28
N GLY A 241 8.56 8.96 12.56
CA GLY A 241 8.30 10.38 12.39
C GLY A 241 7.73 10.83 11.03
N MET A 242 7.69 9.95 10.04
CA MET A 242 7.12 10.31 8.73
C MET A 242 5.60 10.43 8.77
N GLY A 243 4.91 9.57 9.50
CA GLY A 243 3.47 9.68 9.71
C GLY A 243 3.09 11.00 10.37
N ALA A 244 3.80 11.40 11.41
CA ALA A 244 3.61 12.69 12.07
C ALA A 244 3.88 13.90 11.15
N ALA A 245 4.87 13.80 10.26
CA ALA A 245 5.13 14.84 9.26
C ALA A 245 3.99 14.97 8.24
N ARG A 246 3.40 13.85 7.80
CA ARG A 246 2.23 13.86 6.90
C ARG A 246 1.00 14.47 7.56
N VAL A 247 0.77 14.18 8.83
CA VAL A 247 -0.32 14.81 9.59
C VAL A 247 -0.15 16.32 9.59
N ARG A 248 1.04 16.84 9.94
CA ARG A 248 1.31 18.29 9.92
C ARG A 248 1.09 18.91 8.54
N ASP A 249 1.58 18.25 7.49
CA ASP A 249 1.44 18.73 6.12
C ASP A 249 -0.03 18.78 5.68
N LEU A 250 -0.82 17.75 5.99
CA LEU A 250 -2.25 17.70 5.73
C LEU A 250 -3.00 18.87 6.38
N PHE A 251 -2.77 19.10 7.68
CA PHE A 251 -3.42 20.20 8.41
C PHE A 251 -2.97 21.57 7.90
N LYS A 252 -1.70 21.72 7.53
CA LYS A 252 -1.20 22.95 6.91
C LYS A 252 -1.90 23.23 5.58
N GLN A 253 -2.00 22.23 4.68
CA GLN A 253 -2.71 22.36 3.41
C GLN A 253 -4.19 22.70 3.60
N ALA A 254 -4.84 22.09 4.60
CA ALA A 254 -6.23 22.37 4.92
C ALA A 254 -6.40 23.82 5.44
N GLN A 255 -5.50 24.30 6.28
CA GLN A 255 -5.52 25.68 6.75
C GLN A 255 -5.34 26.71 5.62
N GLU A 256 -4.54 26.40 4.61
CA GLU A 256 -4.35 27.24 3.43
C GLU A 256 -5.59 27.31 2.52
N LYS A 257 -6.45 26.27 2.58
CA LYS A 257 -7.66 26.13 1.74
C LYS A 257 -8.96 26.18 2.53
N ALA A 258 -8.96 26.73 3.72
CA ALA A 258 -10.16 26.89 4.53
C ALA A 258 -11.15 27.90 3.88
N PRO A 259 -12.48 27.66 3.93
CA PRO A 259 -13.15 26.52 4.59
C PRO A 259 -13.00 25.19 3.83
N CYS A 260 -12.83 24.06 4.55
CA CYS A 260 -12.64 22.75 3.92
C CYS A 260 -13.03 21.60 4.87
N ILE A 261 -13.12 20.39 4.31
CA ILE A 261 -13.33 19.17 5.07
C ILE A 261 -12.10 18.27 4.95
N ILE A 262 -11.58 17.79 6.08
CA ILE A 262 -10.58 16.72 6.17
C ILE A 262 -11.31 15.42 6.47
N PHE A 263 -11.15 14.40 5.65
CA PHE A 263 -11.70 13.08 5.89
C PHE A 263 -10.59 12.05 6.06
N ILE A 264 -10.63 11.35 7.20
CA ILE A 264 -9.68 10.28 7.53
C ILE A 264 -10.46 8.97 7.56
N ASP A 265 -10.29 8.14 6.53
CA ASP A 265 -10.89 6.81 6.50
C ASP A 265 -10.06 5.83 7.32
N GLU A 266 -10.69 4.79 7.88
CA GLU A 266 -10.03 3.76 8.69
C GLU A 266 -9.14 4.34 9.80
N ILE A 267 -9.66 5.31 10.56
CA ILE A 267 -8.91 5.99 11.63
C ILE A 267 -8.34 5.01 12.68
N ASP A 268 -8.94 3.84 12.82
CA ASP A 268 -8.49 2.78 13.71
C ASP A 268 -7.12 2.19 13.31
N ALA A 269 -6.64 2.44 12.10
CA ALA A 269 -5.28 2.08 11.69
C ALA A 269 -4.22 2.78 12.55
N ILE A 270 -4.43 4.07 12.90
CA ILE A 270 -3.53 4.87 13.74
C ILE A 270 -4.05 5.05 15.17
N GLY A 271 -5.36 5.03 15.36
CA GLY A 271 -6.05 5.34 16.62
C GLY A 271 -6.29 4.17 17.56
N LYS A 272 -5.69 3.01 17.36
CA LYS A 272 -5.92 1.82 18.17
C LYS A 272 -5.40 1.98 19.61
N LYS A 273 -6.16 1.47 20.61
CA LYS A 273 -5.76 1.40 22.01
C LYS A 273 -4.41 0.70 22.18
N ARG A 274 -3.65 1.11 23.21
CA ARG A 274 -2.39 0.49 23.60
C ARG A 274 -2.63 -0.94 24.08
N ASP A 275 -2.03 -1.91 23.40
CA ASP A 275 -1.92 -3.28 23.91
C ASP A 275 -0.68 -3.35 24.79
N SER A 276 -0.85 -3.55 26.09
CA SER A 276 0.19 -3.56 27.11
C SER A 276 1.17 -4.75 27.03
N GLY A 277 1.20 -5.52 25.93
CA GLY A 277 1.90 -6.80 25.88
C GLY A 277 2.90 -7.03 24.72
N ARG A 278 3.12 -6.10 23.78
CA ARG A 278 4.06 -6.32 22.67
C ARG A 278 5.11 -5.21 22.58
N PHE A 279 6.33 -5.56 22.90
CA PHE A 279 7.54 -4.79 22.64
C PHE A 279 7.82 -4.73 21.12
N GLY A 280 7.99 -3.51 20.57
CA GLY A 280 8.54 -3.27 19.24
C GLY A 280 7.51 -3.15 18.10
N GLY A 281 7.25 -1.93 17.66
CA GLY A 281 6.48 -1.59 16.45
C GLY A 281 5.35 -0.58 16.63
N ASN A 282 5.11 -0.10 17.85
CA ASN A 282 4.02 0.85 18.14
C ASN A 282 4.45 2.32 18.18
N ASP A 283 5.77 2.61 18.23
CA ASP A 283 6.28 3.97 18.48
C ASP A 283 5.87 4.95 17.39
N GLU A 284 5.87 4.53 16.13
CA GLU A 284 5.47 5.40 15.01
C GLU A 284 3.97 5.70 15.00
N ARG A 285 3.15 4.67 15.23
CA ARG A 285 1.68 4.87 15.32
C ARG A 285 1.32 5.81 16.47
N GLU A 286 1.97 5.61 17.63
CA GLU A 286 1.75 6.46 18.80
C GLU A 286 2.20 7.89 18.54
N GLN A 287 3.36 8.09 17.91
CA GLN A 287 3.85 9.41 17.52
C GLN A 287 2.90 10.09 16.52
N THR A 288 2.39 9.34 15.54
CA THR A 288 1.43 9.84 14.55
C THR A 288 0.10 10.19 15.21
N LEU A 289 -0.41 9.34 16.11
CA LEU A 289 -1.62 9.63 16.87
C LEU A 289 -1.45 10.87 17.73
N ASN A 290 -0.36 10.99 18.48
CA ASN A 290 -0.09 12.15 19.31
C ASN A 290 0.02 13.43 18.47
N GLN A 291 0.60 13.37 17.28
CA GLN A 291 0.64 14.50 16.36
C GLN A 291 -0.77 14.87 15.88
N LEU A 292 -1.62 13.88 15.51
CA LEU A 292 -3.00 14.13 15.10
C LEU A 292 -3.78 14.82 16.22
N LEU A 293 -3.65 14.31 17.46
CA LEU A 293 -4.29 14.92 18.62
C LEU A 293 -3.82 16.36 18.85
N SER A 294 -2.52 16.62 18.71
CA SER A 294 -1.94 17.97 18.83
C SER A 294 -2.45 18.92 17.75
N GLU A 295 -2.55 18.47 16.50
CA GLU A 295 -3.10 19.30 15.41
C GLU A 295 -4.59 19.60 15.64
N MET A 296 -5.39 18.60 16.11
CA MET A 296 -6.80 18.80 16.41
C MET A 296 -7.01 19.76 17.58
N ASP A 297 -6.17 19.71 18.61
CA ASP A 297 -6.26 20.62 19.77
C ASP A 297 -5.83 22.04 19.40
N GLY A 298 -4.76 22.15 18.58
CA GLY A 298 -4.14 23.42 18.21
C GLY A 298 -4.86 24.19 17.09
N PHE A 299 -5.82 23.56 16.42
CA PHE A 299 -6.47 24.19 15.29
C PHE A 299 -7.70 25.03 15.73
N ASP A 300 -7.86 26.17 15.09
CA ASP A 300 -8.98 27.08 15.33
C ASP A 300 -10.21 26.69 14.50
N GLY A 301 -11.22 26.09 15.15
CA GLY A 301 -12.48 25.69 14.49
C GLY A 301 -13.25 26.87 13.87
N SER A 302 -12.93 28.12 14.25
CA SER A 302 -13.58 29.32 13.69
C SER A 302 -13.23 29.57 12.20
N LYS A 303 -12.18 28.91 11.69
CA LYS A 303 -11.74 29.03 10.29
C LYS A 303 -12.56 28.18 9.31
N GLY A 304 -13.58 27.45 9.78
CA GLY A 304 -14.45 26.64 8.91
C GLY A 304 -13.80 25.34 8.44
N ILE A 305 -12.90 24.75 9.22
CA ILE A 305 -12.36 23.42 8.95
C ILE A 305 -13.14 22.40 9.77
N VAL A 306 -13.64 21.35 9.13
CA VAL A 306 -14.32 20.24 9.79
C VAL A 306 -13.55 18.94 9.53
N ILE A 307 -13.29 18.17 10.59
CA ILE A 307 -12.61 16.88 10.48
C ILE A 307 -13.67 15.77 10.57
N LEU A 308 -13.77 14.97 9.52
CA LEU A 308 -14.57 13.76 9.52
C LEU A 308 -13.64 12.54 9.61
N ALA A 309 -13.97 11.55 10.41
CA ALA A 309 -13.27 10.27 10.38
C ALA A 309 -14.26 9.12 10.26
N ALA A 310 -13.82 8.00 9.74
CA ALA A 310 -14.62 6.78 9.66
C ALA A 310 -13.90 5.59 10.30
N THR A 311 -14.67 4.73 10.96
CA THR A 311 -14.18 3.46 11.50
C THR A 311 -15.25 2.39 11.46
N ASN A 312 -14.81 1.15 11.27
CA ASN A 312 -15.65 -0.05 11.43
C ASN A 312 -15.54 -0.64 12.84
N ARG A 313 -14.61 -0.14 13.68
CA ARG A 313 -14.29 -0.71 15.01
C ARG A 313 -14.16 0.37 16.07
N PRO A 314 -15.26 1.00 16.49
CA PRO A 314 -15.22 2.10 17.45
C PRO A 314 -14.62 1.69 18.80
N ASP A 315 -14.82 0.43 19.22
CA ASP A 315 -14.31 -0.10 20.49
C ASP A 315 -12.78 -0.24 20.54
N SER A 316 -12.13 -0.30 19.39
CA SER A 316 -10.68 -0.37 19.28
C SER A 316 -9.98 0.98 19.40
N LEU A 317 -10.72 2.11 19.29
CA LEU A 317 -10.15 3.45 19.29
C LEU A 317 -9.67 3.88 20.68
N ASP A 318 -8.57 4.66 20.68
CA ASP A 318 -8.09 5.32 21.89
C ASP A 318 -9.10 6.37 22.37
N LYS A 319 -9.38 6.34 23.66
CA LYS A 319 -10.34 7.28 24.30
C LYS A 319 -9.92 8.75 24.14
N ALA A 320 -8.64 9.02 23.94
CA ALA A 320 -8.14 10.37 23.70
C ALA A 320 -8.71 11.01 22.42
N LEU A 321 -8.97 10.23 21.37
CA LEU A 321 -9.62 10.69 20.15
C LEU A 321 -11.07 11.14 20.35
N LEU A 322 -11.73 10.56 21.37
CA LEU A 322 -13.16 10.73 21.63
C LEU A 322 -13.47 11.79 22.70
N ARG A 323 -12.43 12.56 23.11
CA ARG A 323 -12.60 13.64 24.09
C ARG A 323 -13.23 14.88 23.43
N PRO A 324 -13.97 15.71 24.21
CA PRO A 324 -14.49 16.99 23.72
C PRO A 324 -13.39 17.84 23.08
N GLY A 325 -13.72 18.48 21.96
CA GLY A 325 -12.78 19.26 21.16
C GLY A 325 -12.00 18.45 20.11
N ARG A 326 -12.30 17.14 19.95
CA ARG A 326 -11.74 16.23 18.94
C ARG A 326 -12.88 15.57 18.16
N PHE A 327 -12.99 14.23 18.18
CA PHE A 327 -14.17 13.53 17.63
C PHE A 327 -15.24 13.38 18.70
N ASP A 328 -15.82 14.50 19.09
CA ASP A 328 -16.84 14.59 20.14
C ASP A 328 -18.23 14.21 19.65
N ARG A 329 -18.48 14.27 18.34
CA ARG A 329 -19.72 13.85 17.74
C ARG A 329 -19.56 12.47 17.07
N ARG A 330 -20.36 11.49 17.52
CA ARG A 330 -20.41 10.17 16.89
C ARG A 330 -21.69 10.06 16.08
N ILE A 331 -21.55 9.70 14.82
CA ILE A 331 -22.66 9.55 13.88
C ILE A 331 -22.72 8.07 13.49
N PRO A 332 -23.72 7.33 13.97
CA PRO A 332 -23.91 5.95 13.55
C PRO A 332 -24.33 5.89 12.08
N VAL A 333 -23.71 4.98 11.33
CA VAL A 333 -24.04 4.66 9.94
C VAL A 333 -24.32 3.17 9.90
N GLU A 334 -25.56 2.83 10.21
CA GLU A 334 -26.02 1.45 10.40
C GLU A 334 -26.32 0.75 9.08
N LEU A 335 -26.61 -0.55 9.14
CA LEU A 335 -27.14 -1.26 7.98
C LEU A 335 -28.52 -0.69 7.62
N PRO A 336 -28.83 -0.57 6.31
CA PRO A 336 -30.09 0.03 5.89
C PRO A 336 -31.29 -0.87 6.26
N ASP A 337 -32.37 -0.24 6.69
CA ASP A 337 -33.67 -0.86 6.88
C ASP A 337 -34.31 -1.24 5.52
N LEU A 338 -35.49 -1.82 5.54
CA LEU A 338 -36.19 -2.24 4.32
C LEU A 338 -36.39 -1.09 3.31
N GLN A 339 -36.77 0.09 3.81
CA GLN A 339 -37.01 1.26 2.94
C GLN A 339 -35.69 1.80 2.41
N GLY A 340 -34.65 1.84 3.25
CA GLY A 340 -33.31 2.23 2.86
C GLY A 340 -32.71 1.28 1.81
N ARG A 341 -32.90 -0.03 1.95
CA ARG A 341 -32.43 -1.01 0.95
C ARG A 341 -33.13 -0.82 -0.38
N GLU A 342 -34.45 -0.61 -0.39
CA GLU A 342 -35.20 -0.31 -1.60
C GLU A 342 -34.70 0.97 -2.27
N ALA A 343 -34.50 2.03 -1.49
CA ALA A 343 -33.99 3.30 -1.99
C ALA A 343 -32.57 3.19 -2.56
N ILE A 344 -31.67 2.44 -1.90
CA ILE A 344 -30.32 2.16 -2.38
C ILE A 344 -30.35 1.40 -3.72
N LEU A 345 -31.17 0.34 -3.81
CA LEU A 345 -31.32 -0.42 -5.06
C LEU A 345 -31.79 0.49 -6.20
N ARG A 346 -32.77 1.37 -5.95
CA ARG A 346 -33.28 2.34 -6.94
C ARG A 346 -32.21 3.35 -7.37
N VAL A 347 -31.38 3.84 -6.43
CA VAL A 347 -30.30 4.79 -6.75
C VAL A 347 -29.27 4.13 -7.65
N HIS A 348 -28.84 2.91 -7.35
CA HIS A 348 -27.87 2.20 -8.19
C HIS A 348 -28.46 1.75 -9.53
N ALA A 349 -29.75 1.43 -9.56
CA ALA A 349 -30.45 1.04 -10.79
C ALA A 349 -30.67 2.20 -11.79
N LYS A 350 -30.55 3.46 -11.37
CA LYS A 350 -30.64 4.62 -12.29
C LYS A 350 -29.64 4.57 -13.44
N ASN A 351 -28.48 3.93 -13.21
CA ASN A 351 -27.39 3.90 -14.18
C ASN A 351 -27.42 2.68 -15.10
N ILE A 352 -28.43 1.79 -14.97
CA ILE A 352 -28.59 0.59 -15.78
C ILE A 352 -29.95 0.60 -16.48
N LYS A 353 -30.03 -0.11 -17.61
CA LYS A 353 -31.31 -0.29 -18.31
C LYS A 353 -32.06 -1.44 -17.65
N THR A 354 -33.17 -1.14 -16.99
CA THR A 354 -34.05 -2.12 -16.35
C THR A 354 -35.40 -2.17 -17.09
N GLU A 355 -36.08 -3.31 -16.97
CA GLU A 355 -37.49 -3.39 -17.34
C GLU A 355 -38.35 -2.53 -16.39
N PRO A 356 -39.53 -2.04 -16.85
CA PRO A 356 -40.36 -1.16 -16.02
C PRO A 356 -40.97 -1.84 -14.78
N ASP A 357 -41.15 -3.14 -14.81
CA ASP A 357 -41.87 -3.90 -13.76
C ASP A 357 -40.97 -4.57 -12.71
N ILE A 358 -39.85 -3.95 -12.37
CA ILE A 358 -38.96 -4.47 -11.31
C ILE A 358 -39.55 -4.17 -9.92
N ASP A 359 -39.80 -5.24 -9.15
CA ASP A 359 -40.19 -5.14 -7.73
C ASP A 359 -38.95 -4.99 -6.82
N TYR A 360 -38.45 -3.77 -6.69
CA TYR A 360 -37.34 -3.46 -5.80
C TYR A 360 -37.64 -3.75 -4.32
N LYS A 361 -38.93 -3.70 -3.93
CA LYS A 361 -39.33 -4.01 -2.56
C LYS A 361 -39.18 -5.50 -2.27
N ALA A 362 -39.52 -6.38 -3.20
CA ALA A 362 -39.30 -7.82 -3.08
C ALA A 362 -37.80 -8.12 -2.98
N ILE A 363 -36.96 -7.46 -3.80
CA ILE A 363 -35.50 -7.61 -3.76
C ILE A 363 -34.96 -7.11 -2.40
N ALA A 364 -35.42 -5.97 -1.91
CA ALA A 364 -35.01 -5.40 -0.62
C ALA A 364 -35.38 -6.33 0.56
N ARG A 365 -36.54 -7.00 0.51
CA ARG A 365 -36.93 -8.03 1.49
C ARG A 365 -35.97 -9.24 1.44
N ALA A 366 -35.64 -9.72 0.25
CA ALA A 366 -34.75 -10.87 0.06
C ALA A 366 -33.29 -10.56 0.48
N THR A 367 -32.95 -9.29 0.71
CA THR A 367 -31.60 -8.82 1.06
C THR A 367 -31.55 -8.24 2.49
N SER A 368 -32.34 -8.78 3.41
CA SER A 368 -32.32 -8.38 4.82
C SER A 368 -30.91 -8.51 5.41
N GLY A 369 -30.43 -7.44 6.10
CA GLY A 369 -29.08 -7.38 6.67
C GLY A 369 -27.96 -7.06 5.66
N ALA A 370 -28.27 -6.86 4.38
CA ALA A 370 -27.26 -6.47 3.40
C ALA A 370 -26.83 -5.02 3.56
N SER A 371 -25.55 -4.79 3.40
CA SER A 371 -24.94 -3.45 3.35
C SER A 371 -25.22 -2.75 2.02
N GLY A 372 -25.04 -1.43 1.98
CA GLY A 372 -25.18 -0.65 0.75
C GLY A 372 -24.23 -1.12 -0.37
N ALA A 373 -23.03 -1.56 -0.03
CA ALA A 373 -22.06 -2.08 -0.99
C ALA A 373 -22.51 -3.44 -1.58
N GLU A 374 -23.11 -4.30 -0.78
CA GLU A 374 -23.66 -5.57 -1.27
C GLU A 374 -24.86 -5.34 -2.19
N LEU A 375 -25.73 -4.38 -1.86
CA LEU A 375 -26.85 -4.00 -2.71
C LEU A 375 -26.39 -3.41 -4.06
N ALA A 376 -25.35 -2.56 -4.06
CA ALA A 376 -24.72 -2.07 -5.27
C ALA A 376 -24.14 -3.20 -6.13
N ASN A 377 -23.52 -4.20 -5.46
CA ASN A 377 -23.00 -5.38 -6.15
C ASN A 377 -24.10 -6.24 -6.76
N ILE A 378 -25.23 -6.39 -6.08
CA ILE A 378 -26.41 -7.11 -6.63
C ILE A 378 -26.90 -6.44 -7.91
N VAL A 379 -27.01 -5.11 -7.93
CA VAL A 379 -27.42 -4.35 -9.12
C VAL A 379 -26.42 -4.57 -10.27
N ASN A 380 -25.11 -4.51 -9.97
CA ASN A 380 -24.07 -4.75 -10.97
C ASN A 380 -24.09 -6.19 -11.51
N GLU A 381 -24.24 -7.19 -10.64
CA GLU A 381 -24.32 -8.60 -11.05
C GLU A 381 -25.56 -8.89 -11.90
N ALA A 382 -26.70 -8.21 -11.62
CA ALA A 382 -27.91 -8.31 -12.43
C ALA A 382 -27.66 -7.76 -13.85
N ALA A 383 -26.97 -6.62 -13.97
CA ALA A 383 -26.60 -6.08 -15.27
C ALA A 383 -25.63 -7.01 -16.02
N LEU A 384 -24.61 -7.54 -15.36
CA LEU A 384 -23.67 -8.49 -15.94
C LEU A 384 -24.37 -9.79 -16.39
N ARG A 385 -25.39 -10.25 -15.64
CA ARG A 385 -26.17 -11.43 -16.02
C ARG A 385 -27.01 -11.15 -17.26
N ALA A 386 -27.67 -10.00 -17.38
CA ALA A 386 -28.44 -9.63 -18.56
C ALA A 386 -27.53 -9.68 -19.82
N VAL A 387 -26.33 -9.11 -19.77
CA VAL A 387 -25.36 -9.17 -20.86
C VAL A 387 -24.92 -10.62 -21.17
N ARG A 388 -24.66 -11.46 -20.18
CA ARG A 388 -24.34 -12.88 -20.35
C ARG A 388 -25.46 -13.67 -21.05
N MET A 389 -26.71 -13.23 -20.84
CA MET A 389 -27.90 -13.82 -21.47
C MET A 389 -28.30 -13.14 -22.79
N HIS A 390 -27.41 -12.28 -23.34
CA HIS A 390 -27.63 -11.55 -24.60
C HIS A 390 -28.91 -10.68 -24.60
N ARG A 391 -29.18 -10.02 -23.45
CA ARG A 391 -30.31 -9.09 -23.29
C ARG A 391 -29.82 -7.66 -23.11
N ASP A 392 -30.63 -6.69 -23.55
CA ASP A 392 -30.31 -5.26 -23.49
C ASP A 392 -30.89 -4.58 -22.25
N SER A 393 -31.69 -5.28 -21.44
CA SER A 393 -32.33 -4.83 -20.21
C SER A 393 -32.25 -5.87 -19.11
N VAL A 394 -32.22 -5.40 -17.87
CA VAL A 394 -32.22 -6.22 -16.67
C VAL A 394 -33.65 -6.54 -16.28
N THR A 395 -33.92 -7.83 -16.05
CA THR A 395 -35.23 -8.35 -15.62
C THR A 395 -35.26 -8.62 -14.12
N GLN A 396 -36.46 -8.84 -13.57
CA GLN A 396 -36.66 -9.27 -12.19
C GLN A 396 -35.86 -10.55 -11.85
N SER A 397 -35.87 -11.53 -12.77
CA SER A 397 -35.12 -12.79 -12.62
C SER A 397 -33.60 -12.59 -12.54
N ASP A 398 -33.06 -11.51 -13.13
CA ASP A 398 -31.62 -11.21 -13.01
C ASP A 398 -31.29 -10.73 -11.60
N PHE A 399 -32.13 -9.89 -11.02
CA PHE A 399 -31.98 -9.46 -9.65
C PHE A 399 -32.09 -10.60 -8.66
N GLU A 400 -33.09 -11.47 -8.80
CA GLU A 400 -33.29 -12.64 -7.93
C GLU A 400 -32.08 -13.58 -7.94
N GLU A 401 -31.57 -13.92 -9.12
CA GLU A 401 -30.35 -14.74 -9.22
C GLU A 401 -29.12 -14.02 -8.68
N SER A 402 -29.03 -12.68 -8.84
CA SER A 402 -27.91 -11.90 -8.34
C SER A 402 -27.91 -11.80 -6.81
N VAL A 403 -29.07 -11.73 -6.18
CA VAL A 403 -29.21 -11.89 -4.73
C VAL A 403 -28.63 -13.23 -4.28
N GLU A 404 -28.99 -14.31 -4.97
CA GLU A 404 -28.46 -15.64 -4.63
C GLU A 404 -26.94 -15.75 -4.86
N VAL A 405 -26.42 -15.13 -5.94
CA VAL A 405 -24.98 -15.11 -6.24
C VAL A 405 -24.21 -14.39 -5.15
N VAL A 406 -24.72 -13.26 -4.67
CA VAL A 406 -24.05 -12.45 -3.63
C VAL A 406 -24.10 -13.14 -2.26
N ILE A 407 -25.26 -13.77 -1.92
CA ILE A 407 -25.44 -14.43 -0.62
C ILE A 407 -24.79 -15.82 -0.59
N ALA A 408 -25.03 -16.64 -1.61
CA ALA A 408 -24.68 -18.06 -1.63
C ALA A 408 -23.58 -18.44 -2.65
N GLY A 409 -23.13 -17.48 -3.46
CA GLY A 409 -22.12 -17.71 -4.51
C GLY A 409 -22.70 -18.25 -5.81
N TYR A 410 -21.83 -18.35 -6.83
CA TYR A 410 -22.23 -18.83 -8.17
C TYR A 410 -22.64 -20.30 -8.17
N GLN A 411 -23.53 -20.66 -9.11
CA GLN A 411 -23.87 -22.07 -9.36
C GLN A 411 -22.66 -22.85 -9.86
N ARG A 412 -22.41 -24.02 -9.29
CA ARG A 412 -21.36 -24.93 -9.75
C ARG A 412 -21.83 -25.73 -10.96
N LYS A 413 -21.57 -25.24 -12.17
CA LYS A 413 -21.99 -25.91 -13.43
C LYS A 413 -21.39 -27.31 -13.66
N GLY A 414 -20.27 -27.62 -13.03
CA GLY A 414 -19.56 -28.91 -13.19
C GLY A 414 -19.75 -29.89 -12.03
N ALA A 415 -20.57 -29.60 -11.03
CA ALA A 415 -20.76 -30.51 -9.90
C ALA A 415 -21.68 -31.68 -10.27
N VAL A 416 -21.09 -32.84 -10.47
CA VAL A 416 -21.83 -34.08 -10.63
C VAL A 416 -22.13 -34.65 -9.24
N ILE A 417 -23.32 -34.33 -8.71
CA ILE A 417 -23.77 -34.91 -7.45
C ILE A 417 -24.49 -36.21 -7.74
N PRO A 418 -24.11 -37.35 -7.10
CA PRO A 418 -24.82 -38.63 -7.24
C PRO A 418 -26.30 -38.49 -6.89
N LYS A 419 -27.16 -39.31 -7.55
CA LYS A 419 -28.63 -39.24 -7.34
C LYS A 419 -29.02 -39.40 -5.87
N GLU A 420 -28.36 -40.33 -5.15
CA GLU A 420 -28.60 -40.53 -3.72
C GLU A 420 -28.28 -39.33 -2.87
N GLN A 421 -27.14 -38.67 -3.13
CA GLN A 421 -26.80 -37.44 -2.41
C GLN A 421 -27.75 -36.29 -2.72
N LYS A 422 -28.20 -36.13 -3.98
CA LYS A 422 -29.25 -35.14 -4.32
C LYS A 422 -30.53 -35.40 -3.57
N ARG A 423 -30.90 -36.68 -3.38
CA ARG A 423 -32.09 -37.08 -2.64
C ARG A 423 -31.94 -36.71 -1.16
N ILE A 424 -30.79 -37.00 -0.57
CA ILE A 424 -30.50 -36.64 0.83
C ILE A 424 -30.61 -35.13 1.04
N VAL A 425 -29.94 -34.32 0.18
CA VAL A 425 -30.01 -32.87 0.23
C VAL A 425 -31.44 -32.37 0.07
N ALA A 426 -32.21 -32.93 -0.86
CA ALA A 426 -33.61 -32.56 -1.07
C ALA A 426 -34.48 -32.81 0.18
N TYR A 427 -34.34 -33.97 0.82
CA TYR A 427 -35.05 -34.25 2.07
C TYR A 427 -34.64 -33.31 3.20
N HIS A 428 -33.37 -33.00 3.28
CA HIS A 428 -32.78 -32.05 4.24
C HIS A 428 -33.41 -30.65 4.10
N GLU A 429 -33.36 -30.07 2.89
CA GLU A 429 -33.90 -28.72 2.62
C GLU A 429 -35.44 -28.70 2.77
N ILE A 430 -36.13 -29.75 2.33
CA ILE A 430 -37.58 -29.83 2.54
C ILE A 430 -37.92 -29.98 4.04
N GLY A 431 -37.07 -30.65 4.81
CA GLY A 431 -37.21 -30.73 6.27
C GLY A 431 -37.19 -29.33 6.93
N HIS A 432 -36.18 -28.51 6.59
CA HIS A 432 -36.12 -27.14 7.04
C HIS A 432 -37.35 -26.33 6.63
N ALA A 433 -37.73 -26.40 5.36
CA ALA A 433 -38.90 -25.71 4.84
C ALA A 433 -40.21 -26.12 5.50
N LEU A 434 -40.40 -27.41 5.74
CA LEU A 434 -41.63 -27.95 6.37
C LEU A 434 -41.74 -27.47 7.81
N VAL A 435 -40.65 -27.52 8.58
CA VAL A 435 -40.64 -27.08 9.96
C VAL A 435 -40.89 -25.54 10.02
N ALA A 436 -40.23 -24.78 9.19
CA ALA A 436 -40.46 -23.34 9.08
C ALA A 436 -41.92 -22.99 8.75
N ALA A 437 -42.49 -23.67 7.74
CA ALA A 437 -43.87 -23.45 7.28
C ALA A 437 -44.95 -23.87 8.31
N ARG A 438 -44.61 -24.76 9.25
CA ARG A 438 -45.53 -25.22 10.31
C ARG A 438 -45.46 -24.38 11.56
N GLN A 439 -44.50 -23.49 11.69
CA GLN A 439 -44.37 -22.59 12.84
C GLN A 439 -45.13 -21.30 12.60
N LYS A 440 -45.86 -20.84 13.64
CA LYS A 440 -46.65 -19.61 13.54
C LYS A 440 -45.82 -18.31 13.53
N ASN A 441 -44.69 -18.33 14.22
CA ASN A 441 -43.80 -17.15 14.36
C ASN A 441 -42.45 -17.41 13.68
N SER A 442 -42.49 -17.92 12.45
CA SER A 442 -41.31 -18.11 11.60
C SER A 442 -41.49 -17.30 10.31
N ALA A 443 -40.37 -16.75 9.82
CA ALA A 443 -40.38 -16.08 8.52
C ALA A 443 -40.84 -17.06 7.43
N PRO A 444 -41.68 -16.61 6.48
CA PRO A 444 -42.17 -17.46 5.41
C PRO A 444 -41.00 -17.99 4.53
N VAL A 445 -41.17 -19.25 4.08
CA VAL A 445 -40.24 -19.87 3.16
C VAL A 445 -40.40 -19.23 1.79
N HIS A 446 -39.36 -18.56 1.30
CA HIS A 446 -39.35 -17.90 0.03
C HIS A 446 -38.84 -18.83 -1.10
N LYS A 447 -37.77 -19.58 -0.84
CA LYS A 447 -37.15 -20.43 -1.85
C LYS A 447 -36.49 -21.64 -1.22
N ILE A 448 -36.58 -22.77 -1.95
CA ILE A 448 -35.84 -24.00 -1.64
C ILE A 448 -35.04 -24.39 -2.87
N THR A 449 -33.78 -24.72 -2.71
CA THR A 449 -32.91 -25.12 -3.82
C THR A 449 -31.97 -26.25 -3.40
N ILE A 450 -31.67 -27.15 -4.34
CA ILE A 450 -30.66 -28.20 -4.21
C ILE A 450 -29.54 -28.01 -5.22
N VAL A 451 -29.41 -26.79 -5.75
CA VAL A 451 -28.34 -26.41 -6.69
C VAL A 451 -27.08 -26.08 -5.91
N PRO A 452 -25.96 -26.78 -6.11
CA PRO A 452 -24.73 -26.54 -5.40
C PRO A 452 -24.13 -25.16 -5.77
N ARG A 453 -23.69 -24.43 -4.76
CA ARG A 453 -23.09 -23.11 -4.89
C ARG A 453 -21.58 -23.13 -4.57
N THR A 454 -20.85 -22.10 -4.99
CA THR A 454 -19.40 -22.00 -4.78
C THR A 454 -19.04 -21.75 -3.31
N SER A 455 -19.95 -21.27 -2.47
CA SER A 455 -19.78 -21.17 -1.02
C SER A 455 -19.63 -22.51 -0.29
N GLY A 456 -19.90 -23.62 -0.99
CA GLY A 456 -19.87 -24.99 -0.42
C GLY A 456 -21.25 -25.54 -0.09
N ALA A 457 -22.29 -24.74 -0.11
CA ALA A 457 -23.67 -25.20 0.10
C ALA A 457 -24.11 -26.13 -1.04
N LEU A 458 -24.66 -27.29 -0.69
CA LEU A 458 -25.24 -28.24 -1.65
C LEU A 458 -26.69 -27.94 -1.96
N GLY A 459 -27.36 -27.22 -1.07
CA GLY A 459 -28.71 -26.69 -1.16
C GLY A 459 -28.88 -25.59 -0.09
N TYR A 460 -30.00 -24.92 -0.09
CA TYR A 460 -30.41 -24.02 1.00
C TYR A 460 -31.92 -23.77 0.95
N THR A 461 -32.46 -23.48 2.13
CA THR A 461 -33.82 -22.99 2.30
C THR A 461 -33.78 -21.54 2.73
N MET A 462 -34.32 -20.65 1.91
CA MET A 462 -34.35 -19.22 2.15
C MET A 462 -35.68 -18.83 2.81
N GLN A 463 -35.57 -18.20 3.98
CA GLN A 463 -36.69 -17.59 4.66
C GLN A 463 -36.52 -16.06 4.61
N VAL A 464 -37.58 -15.35 4.31
CA VAL A 464 -37.58 -13.88 4.19
C VAL A 464 -38.65 -13.32 5.10
N SER A 465 -38.23 -12.51 6.10
CA SER A 465 -39.16 -11.78 6.95
C SER A 465 -39.91 -10.71 6.14
N GLU A 466 -41.17 -10.53 6.44
CA GLU A 466 -41.96 -9.43 5.82
C GLU A 466 -41.53 -8.07 6.37
N ASP A 467 -41.11 -8.01 7.65
CA ASP A 467 -40.67 -6.82 8.34
C ASP A 467 -39.26 -7.02 8.93
N ASP A 468 -38.50 -5.92 9.07
CA ASP A 468 -37.21 -5.89 9.75
C ASP A 468 -37.42 -5.78 11.27
N ASN A 469 -37.70 -6.94 11.92
CA ASN A 469 -37.86 -6.98 13.37
C ASN A 469 -36.49 -6.84 14.06
N VAL A 470 -36.30 -5.77 14.80
CA VAL A 470 -35.08 -5.53 15.62
C VAL A 470 -35.02 -6.44 16.84
N LEU A 471 -36.18 -6.83 17.38
CA LEU A 471 -36.29 -7.71 18.52
C LEU A 471 -36.91 -9.03 18.12
N MET A 472 -36.35 -10.12 18.60
CA MET A 472 -36.93 -11.46 18.46
C MET A 472 -37.66 -11.84 19.77
N SER A 473 -38.87 -12.32 19.62
CA SER A 473 -39.57 -12.93 20.74
C SER A 473 -38.91 -14.24 21.18
N LYS A 474 -39.15 -14.68 22.40
CA LYS A 474 -38.67 -15.99 22.86
C LYS A 474 -39.12 -17.13 21.94
N GLU A 475 -40.33 -17.04 21.41
CA GLU A 475 -40.93 -18.02 20.52
C GLU A 475 -40.25 -18.03 19.17
N GLU A 476 -39.95 -16.88 18.57
CA GLU A 476 -39.19 -16.76 17.32
C GLU A 476 -37.77 -17.35 17.45
N LEU A 477 -37.11 -17.05 18.59
CA LEU A 477 -35.78 -17.62 18.84
C LEU A 477 -35.86 -19.15 18.99
N PHE A 478 -36.85 -19.65 19.68
CA PHE A 478 -37.07 -21.09 19.83
C PHE A 478 -37.38 -21.76 18.49
N ASN A 479 -38.16 -21.10 17.64
CA ASN A 479 -38.49 -21.59 16.31
C ASN A 479 -37.25 -21.63 15.39
N LYS A 480 -36.37 -20.64 15.48
CA LYS A 480 -35.08 -20.67 14.77
C LYS A 480 -34.23 -21.85 15.24
N ILE A 481 -34.11 -22.06 16.53
CA ILE A 481 -33.38 -23.22 17.09
C ILE A 481 -33.94 -24.52 16.60
N LEU A 482 -35.27 -24.68 16.56
CA LEU A 482 -35.90 -25.88 16.03
C LEU A 482 -35.59 -26.13 14.55
N CYS A 483 -35.56 -25.08 13.72
CA CYS A 483 -35.13 -25.21 12.33
C CYS A 483 -33.66 -25.70 12.21
N PHE A 484 -32.74 -25.20 13.04
CA PHE A 484 -31.34 -25.65 13.05
C PHE A 484 -31.18 -27.08 13.60
N LEU A 485 -32.01 -27.51 14.56
CA LEU A 485 -31.94 -28.87 15.12
C LEU A 485 -32.32 -29.96 14.12
N ILE A 486 -32.96 -29.65 13.01
CA ILE A 486 -33.25 -30.59 11.93
C ILE A 486 -31.99 -31.23 11.37
N ASP A 487 -30.91 -30.44 11.26
CA ASP A 487 -29.59 -30.92 10.86
C ASP A 487 -29.16 -32.14 11.70
N PHE A 488 -29.38 -32.03 13.01
CA PHE A 488 -29.02 -33.10 13.97
C PHE A 488 -29.93 -34.35 13.86
N ILE A 489 -31.21 -34.13 13.63
CA ILE A 489 -32.20 -35.22 13.58
C ILE A 489 -32.06 -36.04 12.29
N LEU A 490 -31.84 -35.38 11.15
CA LEU A 490 -31.71 -36.06 9.84
C LEU A 490 -30.36 -36.77 9.70
N PHE A 491 -29.27 -36.21 10.27
CA PHE A 491 -27.96 -36.88 10.27
C PHE A 491 -27.83 -38.01 11.28
N SER A 492 -28.51 -37.93 12.43
CA SER A 492 -28.50 -39.00 13.44
C SER A 492 -29.40 -40.18 13.07
N GLY A 493 -30.42 -39.97 12.22
CA GLY A 493 -31.36 -41.03 11.77
C GLY A 493 -30.82 -41.90 10.63
N ASN A 494 -29.75 -41.52 9.94
CA ASN A 494 -29.16 -42.28 8.84
C ASN A 494 -28.03 -43.22 9.30
N LYS A 495 -28.31 -44.04 10.30
CA LYS A 495 -27.53 -45.23 10.65
C LYS A 495 -28.24 -46.50 10.18
N TYR A 496 -28.84 -46.50 8.99
CA TYR A 496 -29.27 -47.71 8.31
C TYR A 496 -29.21 -47.52 6.79
#